data_2a4ddf46b8d6879c599b17bbf010fcd0
#
_entry.id   2a4ddf46b8d6879c599b17bbf010fcd0
#
_cell.length_a   1.000
_cell.length_b   1.000
_cell.length_c   1.000
_cell.angle_alpha   90.00
_cell.angle_beta   90.00
_cell.angle_gamma   90.00
#
_symmetry.space_group_name_H-M   'P 1'
#
loop_
_entity.id
_entity.type
_entity.pdbx_description
1 polymer ?
#
loop_
_entity_poly.entity_id
_entity_poly.type
_entity_poly.pdbx_seq_one_letter_code
_entity_poly.pdbx_strand_id
1 'polypeptide(L)'
;MNDDTSSSNDSRVSDQPAVKADEATVNSGPAKKVVAKAPRKKATAKKATAKKATAKKAVAKKATAKKASTKATAKKATTGKAAPKKAAAKRQAKPASALIVGAGFAGLGMAIRLKQAGVNDFVILERGDRVGGTWRDNTYPGAACDIPSNLYSYSFAPNPEWSRSFSGSNEILDYIHYLVDAFDLEKHIRFNCNVTDLSFQEKAGLWEATLEKGEVVRGRTAVMAQGPLSNASFPNIEGLEEFEGKKIHSARWDHDYDFTGKRVAVIGTGASGIQIVPELVKTVGTLKVFQRTPGWVVPRPDFKTPDWHKKLFKKIPASQKAVRQALFWTHETMAMAVIWNSPLTKVAERLSLAHLHSQVEDDWMRRQLTPDFRIGCKRVLVSNDYYPALQKDNAELITWPIARLAPNGIRTSDGVEHQLDCIVFATGFDVSKSGTPFPVKGLEGRRLDQEWQGGAQAYKSINVAGYPNLFLTFGPNSGPGHNSALVYMESQLDYAVKGILRILDGNLKMLDVKEDVQQRHNRRLQKRLAKTNWNSGCKSWYLTEDGFNATMFPGFATQYQRQMAQFEESDYQAVPA
;
A
#
# COMPACT_ATOMS: atom_id res chain seq x y z
N MET A 1 19.84 -63.20 19.42
CA MET A 1 19.04 -63.65 20.54
C MET A 1 17.73 -62.91 20.41
N ASN A 2 16.88 -63.49 19.65
CA ASN A 2 15.67 -64.24 20.03
C ASN A 2 14.60 -63.30 20.61
N ASP A 3 13.40 -63.24 20.23
CA ASP A 3 12.49 -63.98 19.34
C ASP A 3 11.15 -63.26 19.49
N ASP A 4 10.42 -63.06 18.38
CA ASP A 4 9.18 -63.71 18.00
C ASP A 4 7.99 -63.56 19.00
N THR A 5 6.82 -63.18 18.60
CA THR A 5 5.78 -63.80 17.77
C THR A 5 4.52 -62.91 17.88
N SER A 6 3.86 -62.57 16.85
CA SER A 6 2.78 -63.18 16.06
C SER A 6 1.33 -62.96 16.58
N SER A 7 0.52 -62.52 15.65
CA SER A 7 -0.86 -62.89 15.28
C SER A 7 -1.99 -62.47 16.24
N SER A 8 -3.19 -62.12 15.84
CA SER A 8 -4.03 -62.51 14.69
C SER A 8 -5.32 -61.69 14.68
N ASN A 9 -5.86 -61.52 13.51
CA ASN A 9 -7.25 -61.41 13.09
C ASN A 9 -8.33 -61.38 14.17
N ASP A 10 -9.29 -60.47 14.06
CA ASP A 10 -10.68 -60.93 13.80
C ASP A 10 -11.55 -59.82 13.18
N SER A 11 -12.25 -60.22 12.16
CA SER A 11 -13.29 -59.55 11.39
C SER A 11 -14.64 -59.60 12.12
N ARG A 12 -15.39 -58.49 12.15
CA ARG A 12 -16.86 -58.55 12.22
C ARG A 12 -17.54 -57.48 11.42
N VAL A 13 -18.26 -57.90 10.41
CA VAL A 13 -19.32 -57.24 9.66
C VAL A 13 -20.60 -57.25 10.53
N SER A 14 -21.33 -56.14 10.55
CA SER A 14 -22.80 -56.16 10.79
C SER A 14 -23.40 -54.83 10.30
N ASP A 15 -24.12 -54.91 9.21
CA ASP A 15 -25.54 -54.69 8.99
C ASP A 15 -26.08 -53.28 9.15
N GLN A 16 -26.51 -52.78 7.99
CA GLN A 16 -27.52 -51.73 7.84
C GLN A 16 -28.92 -52.23 8.18
N PRO A 17 -29.88 -51.32 8.51
CA PRO A 17 -31.14 -51.40 7.82
C PRO A 17 -31.55 -50.12 7.10
N ALA A 18 -32.11 -50.35 5.91
CA ALA A 18 -32.82 -49.42 5.06
C ALA A 18 -34.14 -48.96 5.71
N VAL A 19 -34.51 -47.71 5.57
CA VAL A 19 -35.87 -47.22 5.80
C VAL A 19 -36.37 -46.45 4.56
N LYS A 20 -37.57 -46.83 4.23
CA LYS A 20 -38.41 -46.59 3.06
C LYS A 20 -38.73 -45.14 2.76
N ALA A 21 -38.91 -44.87 1.46
CA ALA A 21 -39.58 -43.73 0.88
C ALA A 21 -41.08 -43.76 1.19
N ASP A 22 -41.64 -42.60 1.52
CA ASP A 22 -43.09 -42.35 1.44
C ASP A 22 -43.36 -41.20 0.45
N GLU A 23 -44.15 -41.56 -0.56
CA GLU A 23 -44.78 -40.65 -1.52
C GLU A 23 -45.91 -39.87 -0.86
N ALA A 24 -46.00 -38.56 -1.11
CA ALA A 24 -47.21 -37.79 -0.87
C ALA A 24 -47.52 -36.86 -2.02
N THR A 25 -48.51 -37.21 -2.69
CA THR A 25 -49.41 -36.68 -3.71
C THR A 25 -49.48 -35.15 -3.87
N VAL A 26 -49.44 -34.78 -5.14
CA VAL A 26 -49.82 -33.55 -5.83
C VAL A 26 -51.27 -33.15 -5.50
N ASN A 27 -51.48 -31.86 -5.23
CA ASN A 27 -52.78 -31.24 -5.45
C ASN A 27 -52.66 -29.86 -6.13
N SER A 28 -53.21 -29.76 -7.34
CA SER A 28 -53.24 -28.63 -8.24
C SER A 28 -54.51 -27.79 -8.01
N GLY A 29 -54.38 -26.48 -7.91
CA GLY A 29 -55.49 -25.54 -7.95
C GLY A 29 -55.09 -24.24 -8.68
N PRO A 30 -55.99 -23.53 -9.40
CA PRO A 30 -55.67 -22.81 -10.62
C PRO A 30 -55.27 -21.35 -10.41
N ALA A 31 -54.44 -20.88 -11.36
CA ALA A 31 -53.95 -19.52 -11.50
C ALA A 31 -55.06 -18.49 -11.78
N LYS A 32 -55.04 -17.36 -11.07
CA LYS A 32 -55.72 -16.11 -11.44
C LYS A 32 -54.76 -15.12 -12.09
N LYS A 33 -55.04 -14.85 -13.38
CA LYS A 33 -54.41 -13.74 -14.14
C LYS A 33 -54.84 -12.41 -13.56
N VAL A 34 -53.87 -11.55 -13.22
CA VAL A 34 -54.11 -10.12 -13.04
C VAL A 34 -53.35 -9.38 -14.11
N VAL A 35 -54.13 -8.68 -14.97
CA VAL A 35 -53.65 -7.81 -16.05
C VAL A 35 -53.38 -6.44 -15.43
N ALA A 36 -52.16 -5.95 -15.47
CA ALA A 36 -51.84 -4.55 -15.12
C ALA A 36 -51.57 -3.73 -16.39
N LYS A 37 -52.32 -2.65 -16.51
CA LYS A 37 -52.25 -1.67 -17.61
C LYS A 37 -51.03 -0.77 -17.50
N ALA A 38 -50.34 -0.56 -18.63
CA ALA A 38 -49.32 0.43 -18.82
C ALA A 38 -49.86 1.86 -18.93
N PRO A 39 -49.22 2.90 -18.43
CA PRO A 39 -49.56 4.28 -18.76
C PRO A 39 -48.74 4.83 -19.93
N ARG A 40 -49.45 5.52 -20.80
CA ARG A 40 -49.02 6.18 -22.05
C ARG A 40 -48.05 7.33 -21.79
N LYS A 41 -47.00 7.40 -22.62
CA LYS A 41 -46.11 8.56 -22.80
C LYS A 41 -46.86 9.75 -23.40
N LYS A 42 -46.62 10.95 -22.84
CA LYS A 42 -46.79 12.22 -23.56
C LYS A 42 -45.43 12.83 -23.84
N ALA A 43 -45.13 12.98 -25.11
CA ALA A 43 -44.02 13.73 -25.63
C ALA A 43 -44.34 15.22 -25.69
N THR A 44 -43.43 16.06 -25.21
CA THR A 44 -43.43 17.49 -25.55
C THR A 44 -42.04 17.87 -26.03
N ALA A 45 -41.98 18.19 -27.31
CA ALA A 45 -40.84 18.79 -27.97
C ALA A 45 -40.65 20.24 -27.53
N LYS A 46 -39.43 20.66 -27.24
CA LYS A 46 -39.02 22.08 -27.24
C LYS A 46 -37.75 22.27 -28.02
N LYS A 47 -37.86 23.21 -28.96
CA LYS A 47 -36.90 23.65 -29.97
C LYS A 47 -35.55 24.06 -29.40
N ALA A 48 -34.51 23.67 -30.08
CA ALA A 48 -33.15 24.20 -29.96
C ALA A 48 -33.04 25.54 -30.70
N THR A 49 -32.43 26.51 -30.07
CA THR A 49 -31.94 27.74 -30.72
C THR A 49 -30.40 27.75 -30.65
N ALA A 50 -29.81 27.70 -31.83
CA ALA A 50 -28.38 27.87 -32.03
C ALA A 50 -27.94 29.32 -31.82
N LYS A 51 -26.87 29.55 -31.07
CA LYS A 51 -26.13 30.81 -31.10
C LYS A 51 -24.67 30.52 -31.54
N LYS A 52 -24.33 31.08 -32.73
CA LYS A 52 -22.98 31.23 -33.27
C LYS A 52 -22.13 32.07 -32.31
N ALA A 53 -20.93 31.64 -32.04
CA ALA A 53 -19.85 32.48 -31.52
C ALA A 53 -18.63 32.41 -32.44
N THR A 54 -18.20 33.56 -32.85
CA THR A 54 -17.19 33.95 -33.82
C THR A 54 -15.77 33.67 -33.31
N ALA A 55 -14.94 33.14 -34.21
CA ALA A 55 -13.51 32.99 -34.04
C ALA A 55 -12.78 34.36 -34.07
N LYS A 56 -11.85 34.57 -33.16
CA LYS A 56 -10.83 35.62 -33.26
C LYS A 56 -9.44 34.98 -33.46
N LYS A 57 -8.83 35.28 -34.62
CA LYS A 57 -7.44 35.02 -34.97
C LYS A 57 -6.51 35.77 -34.04
N ALA A 58 -5.46 35.12 -33.55
CA ALA A 58 -4.29 35.74 -32.98
C ALA A 58 -3.08 35.53 -33.90
N VAL A 59 -2.38 36.62 -34.13
CA VAL A 59 -1.31 36.85 -35.09
C VAL A 59 0.02 36.34 -34.53
N ALA A 60 0.75 35.57 -35.33
CA ALA A 60 2.13 35.18 -35.07
C ALA A 60 3.09 36.36 -35.34
N LYS A 61 3.97 36.67 -34.41
CA LYS A 61 5.15 37.56 -34.63
C LYS A 61 6.42 36.71 -34.69
N LYS A 62 7.03 36.70 -35.90
CA LYS A 62 8.42 36.29 -36.17
C LYS A 62 9.39 37.25 -35.49
N ALA A 63 10.39 36.72 -34.80
CA ALA A 63 11.59 37.47 -34.44
C ALA A 63 12.79 36.86 -35.14
N THR A 64 13.45 37.68 -35.90
CA THR A 64 14.62 37.45 -36.76
C THR A 64 15.91 37.36 -35.95
N ALA A 65 16.74 36.38 -36.28
CA ALA A 65 18.10 36.26 -35.78
C ALA A 65 19.04 37.34 -36.42
N LYS A 66 19.85 37.97 -35.60
CA LYS A 66 20.98 38.79 -36.04
C LYS A 66 22.30 38.12 -35.64
N LYS A 67 23.05 37.70 -36.64
CA LYS A 67 24.47 37.29 -36.54
C LYS A 67 25.31 38.55 -36.27
N ALA A 68 26.20 38.47 -35.28
CA ALA A 68 27.35 39.38 -35.19
C ALA A 68 28.63 38.54 -35.05
N SER A 69 29.49 38.68 -36.03
CA SER A 69 30.85 38.16 -36.06
C SER A 69 31.76 39.17 -35.34
N THR A 70 32.66 38.72 -34.46
CA THR A 70 33.80 39.54 -34.03
C THR A 70 35.07 38.70 -33.98
N LYS A 71 36.09 39.31 -34.56
CA LYS A 71 37.44 38.86 -34.86
C LYS A 71 38.23 38.39 -33.63
N ALA A 72 39.04 37.37 -33.85
CA ALA A 72 40.12 36.96 -32.98
C ALA A 72 41.29 37.96 -33.02
N THR A 73 41.79 38.30 -31.84
CA THR A 73 43.13 38.89 -31.67
C THR A 73 43.89 38.07 -30.65
N ALA A 74 44.94 37.42 -31.12
CA ALA A 74 45.89 36.65 -30.31
C ALA A 74 46.74 37.63 -29.46
N LYS A 75 46.84 37.33 -28.15
CA LYS A 75 47.89 37.90 -27.28
C LYS A 75 48.62 36.82 -26.52
N LYS A 76 49.93 36.89 -26.64
CA LYS A 76 50.99 36.03 -26.14
C LYS A 76 50.83 35.62 -24.66
N ALA A 77 51.09 34.36 -24.39
CA ALA A 77 51.24 33.78 -23.08
C ALA A 77 52.49 34.28 -22.36
N THR A 78 52.32 34.66 -21.11
CA THR A 78 53.38 34.74 -20.12
C THR A 78 53.13 33.69 -19.04
N THR A 79 54.06 32.78 -18.88
CA THR A 79 54.06 31.70 -17.92
C THR A 79 54.30 32.24 -16.51
N GLY A 80 53.21 32.34 -15.71
CA GLY A 80 53.31 32.53 -14.27
C GLY A 80 52.87 31.21 -13.58
N LYS A 81 53.80 30.55 -12.87
CA LYS A 81 53.46 29.41 -11.97
C LYS A 81 52.49 29.92 -10.88
N ALA A 82 51.24 29.61 -11.00
CA ALA A 82 50.28 29.76 -9.91
C ALA A 82 50.38 28.56 -8.98
N ALA A 83 50.69 28.83 -7.71
CA ALA A 83 50.61 27.83 -6.62
C ALA A 83 49.16 27.26 -6.53
N PRO A 84 48.99 25.99 -6.14
CA PRO A 84 47.68 25.38 -6.04
C PRO A 84 46.87 26.13 -4.96
N LYS A 85 45.80 26.82 -5.36
CA LYS A 85 44.80 27.33 -4.43
C LYS A 85 44.25 26.14 -3.66
N LYS A 86 44.55 26.07 -2.35
CA LYS A 86 43.83 25.17 -1.42
C LYS A 86 42.34 25.35 -1.68
N ALA A 87 41.67 24.27 -2.10
CA ALA A 87 40.22 24.20 -2.20
C ALA A 87 39.68 24.63 -0.83
N ALA A 88 38.95 25.74 -0.79
CA ALA A 88 38.25 26.15 0.43
C ALA A 88 37.32 25.01 0.84
N ALA A 89 37.59 24.42 1.99
CA ALA A 89 36.71 23.41 2.57
C ALA A 89 35.31 24.04 2.66
N LYS A 90 34.36 23.51 1.88
CA LYS A 90 32.95 23.91 1.98
C LYS A 90 32.57 23.78 3.45
N ARG A 91 32.22 24.87 4.12
CA ARG A 91 31.69 24.83 5.50
C ARG A 91 30.57 23.78 5.51
N GLN A 92 30.78 22.68 6.23
CA GLN A 92 29.75 21.65 6.37
C GLN A 92 28.55 22.29 7.04
N ALA A 93 27.36 22.12 6.43
CA ALA A 93 26.12 22.62 7.02
C ALA A 93 25.91 21.97 8.40
N LYS A 94 25.35 22.74 9.35
CA LYS A 94 25.01 22.22 10.68
C LYS A 94 24.10 21.00 10.54
N PRO A 95 24.35 19.90 11.29
CA PRO A 95 23.46 18.75 11.26
C PRO A 95 22.05 19.13 11.72
N ALA A 96 21.03 18.65 11.01
CA ALA A 96 19.65 18.82 11.42
C ALA A 96 19.36 17.98 12.68
N SER A 97 18.34 18.34 13.45
CA SER A 97 17.85 17.54 14.56
C SER A 97 17.32 16.19 14.09
N ALA A 98 16.64 16.16 12.93
CA ALA A 98 16.15 14.94 12.33
C ALA A 98 16.26 14.95 10.78
N LEU A 99 16.70 13.82 10.21
CA LEU A 99 16.55 13.48 8.80
C LEU A 99 15.32 12.61 8.64
N ILE A 100 14.42 12.98 7.73
CA ILE A 100 13.21 12.19 7.42
C ILE A 100 13.32 11.76 5.96
N VAL A 101 13.30 10.45 5.68
CA VAL A 101 13.40 9.92 4.32
C VAL A 101 12.02 9.53 3.82
N GLY A 102 11.48 10.31 2.87
CA GLY A 102 10.17 10.15 2.26
C GLY A 102 9.14 11.21 2.69
N ALA A 103 8.38 11.76 1.72
CA ALA A 103 7.33 12.75 1.91
C ALA A 103 5.92 12.18 1.62
N GLY A 104 5.67 10.93 1.99
CA GLY A 104 4.32 10.34 2.09
C GLY A 104 3.68 10.65 3.45
N PHE A 105 2.55 9.97 3.76
CA PHE A 105 1.90 10.11 5.07
C PHE A 105 2.89 9.99 6.24
N ALA A 106 3.73 8.97 6.25
CA ALA A 106 4.66 8.72 7.36
C ALA A 106 5.61 9.89 7.63
N GLY A 107 6.27 10.41 6.59
CA GLY A 107 7.23 11.51 6.74
C GLY A 107 6.57 12.84 7.08
N LEU A 108 5.46 13.15 6.42
CA LEU A 108 4.70 14.37 6.73
C LEU A 108 4.10 14.31 8.15
N GLY A 109 3.56 13.15 8.54
CA GLY A 109 3.08 12.95 9.91
C GLY A 109 4.17 13.13 10.96
N MET A 110 5.39 12.60 10.70
CA MET A 110 6.55 12.80 11.58
C MET A 110 6.93 14.28 11.68
N ALA A 111 7.01 14.97 10.56
CA ALA A 111 7.31 16.40 10.54
C ALA A 111 6.30 17.24 11.33
N ILE A 112 4.99 16.93 11.19
CA ILE A 112 3.94 17.59 11.96
C ILE A 112 4.12 17.35 13.47
N ARG A 113 4.35 16.09 13.86
CA ARG A 113 4.53 15.73 15.27
C ARG A 113 5.79 16.36 15.88
N LEU A 114 6.89 16.44 15.13
CA LEU A 114 8.10 17.15 15.55
C LEU A 114 7.83 18.64 15.75
N LYS A 115 7.12 19.30 14.81
CA LYS A 115 6.73 20.72 14.96
C LYS A 115 5.84 20.93 16.20
N GLN A 116 4.86 20.04 16.42
CA GLN A 116 4.00 20.11 17.61
C GLN A 116 4.78 19.92 18.92
N ALA A 117 5.89 19.17 18.87
CA ALA A 117 6.81 18.98 20.00
C ALA A 117 7.89 20.07 20.10
N GLY A 118 7.83 21.14 19.30
CA GLY A 118 8.79 22.26 19.33
C GLY A 118 10.06 22.04 18.52
N VAL A 119 10.23 20.90 17.86
CA VAL A 119 11.40 20.60 17.02
C VAL A 119 11.13 21.09 15.59
N ASN A 120 11.80 22.18 15.20
CA ASN A 120 11.64 22.80 13.88
C ASN A 120 12.87 22.64 12.96
N ASP A 121 13.98 22.11 13.47
CA ASP A 121 15.22 21.89 12.73
C ASP A 121 15.25 20.42 12.23
N PHE A 122 14.50 20.17 11.16
CA PHE A 122 14.49 18.88 10.45
C PHE A 122 14.43 19.08 8.94
N VAL A 123 14.82 18.05 8.19
CA VAL A 123 14.73 18.04 6.73
C VAL A 123 14.07 16.76 6.26
N ILE A 124 13.15 16.87 5.29
CA ILE A 124 12.50 15.76 4.60
C ILE A 124 13.17 15.59 3.25
N LEU A 125 13.68 14.39 2.95
CA LEU A 125 14.30 14.04 1.68
C LEU A 125 13.32 13.19 0.88
N GLU A 126 12.79 13.73 -0.21
CA GLU A 126 11.84 13.05 -1.10
C GLU A 126 12.49 12.79 -2.46
N ARG A 127 12.42 11.54 -2.93
CA ARG A 127 12.99 11.15 -4.24
C ARG A 127 12.20 11.73 -5.42
N GLY A 128 10.90 11.92 -5.25
CA GLY A 128 10.01 12.48 -6.27
C GLY A 128 10.08 13.99 -6.37
N ASP A 129 9.37 14.53 -7.32
CA ASP A 129 9.23 15.95 -7.60
C ASP A 129 8.16 16.65 -6.74
N ARG A 130 7.37 15.87 -6.00
CA ARG A 130 6.25 16.32 -5.17
C ARG A 130 5.96 15.35 -4.04
N VAL A 131 5.17 15.78 -3.06
CA VAL A 131 4.69 14.94 -1.95
C VAL A 131 3.69 13.87 -2.41
N GLY A 132 3.38 12.91 -1.53
CA GLY A 132 2.26 12.00 -1.71
C GLY A 132 2.58 10.51 -1.56
N GLY A 133 3.83 10.08 -1.86
CA GLY A 133 4.22 8.66 -1.77
C GLY A 133 3.26 7.75 -2.53
N THR A 134 2.67 6.76 -1.85
CA THR A 134 1.72 5.79 -2.45
C THR A 134 0.60 6.45 -3.25
N TRP A 135 0.05 7.57 -2.77
CA TRP A 135 -1.09 8.25 -3.41
C TRP A 135 -0.69 9.15 -4.58
N ARG A 136 0.58 9.58 -4.65
CA ARG A 136 1.19 10.16 -5.85
C ARG A 136 1.45 9.10 -6.93
N ASP A 137 1.93 7.91 -6.51
CA ASP A 137 2.46 6.89 -7.41
C ASP A 137 1.36 5.96 -7.96
N ASN A 138 0.24 5.77 -7.25
CA ASN A 138 -0.85 4.89 -7.67
C ASN A 138 -2.03 5.71 -8.21
N THR A 139 -1.98 5.96 -9.52
CA THR A 139 -2.93 6.81 -10.25
C THR A 139 -3.76 6.04 -11.28
N TYR A 140 -3.75 4.69 -11.22
CA TYR A 140 -4.54 3.86 -12.11
C TYR A 140 -6.04 4.13 -11.97
N PRO A 141 -6.85 3.91 -13.02
CA PRO A 141 -8.30 4.11 -12.98
C PRO A 141 -8.95 3.31 -11.85
N GLY A 142 -9.82 3.96 -11.09
CA GLY A 142 -10.48 3.35 -9.94
C GLY A 142 -9.65 3.27 -8.65
N ALA A 143 -8.42 3.81 -8.64
CA ALA A 143 -7.57 3.82 -7.44
C ALA A 143 -8.25 4.52 -6.27
N ALA A 144 -8.47 3.79 -5.18
CA ALA A 144 -9.15 4.27 -3.99
C ALA A 144 -8.67 3.54 -2.73
N CYS A 145 -8.90 4.13 -1.57
CA CYS A 145 -8.64 3.46 -0.30
C CYS A 145 -9.72 2.41 -0.01
N ASP A 146 -9.32 1.29 0.59
CA ASP A 146 -10.19 0.23 1.08
C ASP A 146 -10.57 0.40 2.57
N ILE A 147 -10.21 1.53 3.16
CA ILE A 147 -10.55 1.95 4.53
C ILE A 147 -11.41 3.22 4.45
N PRO A 148 -12.47 3.36 5.29
CA PRO A 148 -13.30 4.55 5.28
C PRO A 148 -12.53 5.85 5.51
N SER A 149 -12.85 6.89 4.74
CA SER A 149 -12.11 8.16 4.67
C SER A 149 -11.94 8.84 6.03
N ASN A 150 -12.98 8.83 6.88
CA ASN A 150 -12.89 9.40 8.23
C ASN A 150 -11.97 8.62 9.17
N LEU A 151 -11.61 7.38 8.83
CA LEU A 151 -10.65 6.57 9.57
C LEU A 151 -9.26 6.61 8.90
N TYR A 152 -9.21 6.78 7.56
CA TYR A 152 -7.98 6.92 6.78
C TYR A 152 -7.57 8.39 6.63
N SER A 153 -7.48 9.07 7.75
CA SER A 153 -6.95 10.44 7.91
C SER A 153 -6.30 10.56 9.28
N TYR A 154 -5.47 11.56 9.50
CA TYR A 154 -4.89 11.80 10.80
C TYR A 154 -5.95 12.27 11.80
N SER A 155 -5.90 11.76 13.04
CA SER A 155 -6.84 12.16 14.11
C SER A 155 -6.66 13.61 14.54
N PHE A 156 -5.45 14.14 14.38
CA PHE A 156 -5.07 15.52 14.71
C PHE A 156 -5.30 16.50 13.55
N ALA A 157 -5.65 16.01 12.35
CA ALA A 157 -5.94 16.81 11.16
C ALA A 157 -7.13 16.20 10.39
N PRO A 158 -8.34 16.18 10.96
CA PRO A 158 -9.51 15.61 10.30
C PRO A 158 -9.91 16.43 9.09
N ASN A 159 -10.39 15.76 8.04
CA ASN A 159 -10.97 16.42 6.86
C ASN A 159 -12.51 16.29 6.90
N PRO A 160 -13.28 17.38 7.08
CA PRO A 160 -14.74 17.34 7.07
C PRO A 160 -15.35 17.27 5.67
N GLU A 161 -14.53 17.44 4.61
CA GLU A 161 -15.00 17.61 3.23
C GLU A 161 -14.95 16.35 2.38
N TRP A 162 -14.61 15.19 2.96
CA TRP A 162 -14.57 13.95 2.19
C TRP A 162 -15.81 13.78 1.31
N SER A 163 -15.61 13.58 0.01
CA SER A 163 -16.70 13.45 -0.97
C SER A 163 -17.48 12.13 -0.81
N ARG A 164 -16.80 11.09 -0.34
CA ARG A 164 -17.33 9.73 -0.20
C ARG A 164 -16.83 9.06 1.08
N SER A 165 -17.52 8.00 1.48
CA SER A 165 -17.09 7.17 2.61
C SER A 165 -15.79 6.42 2.35
N PHE A 166 -15.44 6.17 1.06
CA PHE A 166 -14.15 5.60 0.63
C PHE A 166 -13.58 6.47 -0.49
N SER A 167 -12.66 7.36 -0.16
CA SER A 167 -12.11 8.34 -1.09
C SER A 167 -11.19 7.73 -2.13
N GLY A 168 -11.23 8.31 -3.33
CA GLY A 168 -10.29 8.00 -4.41
C GLY A 168 -8.88 8.58 -4.17
N SER A 169 -7.93 8.10 -4.94
CA SER A 169 -6.50 8.49 -4.83
C SER A 169 -6.28 9.99 -4.91
N ASN A 170 -6.96 10.68 -5.83
CA ASN A 170 -6.82 12.13 -6.01
C ASN A 170 -7.23 12.91 -4.76
N GLU A 171 -8.39 12.60 -4.17
CA GLU A 171 -8.88 13.28 -2.98
C GLU A 171 -7.98 13.02 -1.75
N ILE A 172 -7.36 11.84 -1.67
CA ILE A 172 -6.38 11.54 -0.63
C ILE A 172 -5.08 12.31 -0.89
N LEU A 173 -4.67 12.47 -2.14
CA LEU A 173 -3.51 13.29 -2.50
C LEU A 173 -3.77 14.77 -2.18
N ASP A 174 -4.97 15.29 -2.46
CA ASP A 174 -5.39 16.65 -2.07
C ASP A 174 -5.32 16.84 -0.55
N TYR A 175 -5.74 15.83 0.22
CA TYR A 175 -5.60 15.85 1.68
C TYR A 175 -4.12 15.89 2.11
N ILE A 176 -3.22 15.19 1.42
CA ILE A 176 -1.77 15.26 1.68
C ILE A 176 -1.23 16.66 1.40
N HIS A 177 -1.63 17.30 0.31
CA HIS A 177 -1.27 18.69 0.02
C HIS A 177 -1.80 19.64 1.09
N TYR A 178 -3.06 19.48 1.50
CA TYR A 178 -3.61 20.23 2.63
C TYR A 178 -2.76 20.11 3.91
N LEU A 179 -2.22 18.91 4.23
CA LEU A 179 -1.34 18.74 5.38
C LEU A 179 -0.04 19.55 5.24
N VAL A 180 0.54 19.62 4.04
CA VAL A 180 1.76 20.41 3.79
C VAL A 180 1.50 21.88 4.04
N ASP A 181 0.40 22.40 3.50
CA ASP A 181 0.02 23.82 3.60
C ASP A 181 -0.37 24.18 5.04
N ALA A 182 -1.30 23.40 5.65
CA ALA A 182 -1.84 23.69 6.98
C ALA A 182 -0.77 23.66 8.09
N PHE A 183 0.29 22.89 7.90
CA PHE A 183 1.40 22.80 8.86
C PHE A 183 2.69 23.47 8.39
N ASP A 184 2.66 24.23 7.28
CA ASP A 184 3.83 24.98 6.74
C ASP A 184 5.08 24.08 6.65
N LEU A 185 4.95 22.97 5.87
CA LEU A 185 6.01 21.98 5.75
C LEU A 185 6.88 22.16 4.52
N GLU A 186 6.44 22.89 3.49
CA GLU A 186 7.11 23.03 2.19
C GLU A 186 8.61 23.38 2.34
N LYS A 187 8.92 24.34 3.20
CA LYS A 187 10.30 24.81 3.45
C LYS A 187 11.24 23.75 4.04
N HIS A 188 10.68 22.66 4.58
CA HIS A 188 11.45 21.56 5.15
C HIS A 188 11.65 20.40 4.17
N ILE A 189 10.97 20.42 3.00
CA ILE A 189 11.00 19.33 2.03
C ILE A 189 12.02 19.64 0.94
N ARG A 190 12.87 18.69 0.67
CA ARG A 190 13.79 18.69 -0.46
C ARG A 190 13.38 17.62 -1.44
N PHE A 191 12.86 18.03 -2.60
CA PHE A 191 12.47 17.16 -3.69
C PHE A 191 13.64 16.73 -4.56
N ASN A 192 13.44 15.68 -5.38
CA ASN A 192 14.45 15.09 -6.24
C ASN A 192 15.74 14.70 -5.49
N CYS A 193 15.56 14.26 -4.24
CA CYS A 193 16.61 13.83 -3.32
C CYS A 193 16.49 12.32 -3.08
N ASN A 194 16.98 11.53 -4.04
CA ASN A 194 17.05 10.08 -3.91
C ASN A 194 18.21 9.71 -2.98
N VAL A 195 17.88 9.15 -1.81
CA VAL A 195 18.88 8.63 -0.85
C VAL A 195 19.36 7.28 -1.34
N THR A 196 20.68 7.12 -1.45
CA THR A 196 21.35 5.90 -1.92
C THR A 196 22.14 5.15 -0.84
N ASP A 197 22.42 5.83 0.27
CA ASP A 197 23.10 5.25 1.44
C ASP A 197 22.72 6.04 2.69
N LEU A 198 22.54 5.36 3.82
CA LEU A 198 22.31 5.96 5.13
C LEU A 198 23.28 5.34 6.14
N SER A 199 24.22 6.11 6.67
CA SER A 199 25.31 5.61 7.50
C SER A 199 25.39 6.35 8.83
N PHE A 200 25.49 5.61 9.93
CA PHE A 200 25.72 6.16 11.26
C PHE A 200 27.22 6.42 11.49
N GLN A 201 27.56 7.65 11.82
CA GLN A 201 28.92 8.09 12.14
C GLN A 201 29.15 7.99 13.66
N GLU A 202 29.65 6.87 14.13
CA GLU A 202 29.76 6.54 15.56
C GLU A 202 30.49 7.59 16.40
N LYS A 203 31.63 8.13 15.88
CA LYS A 203 32.42 9.15 16.58
C LYS A 203 31.65 10.45 16.78
N ALA A 204 30.85 10.80 15.78
CA ALA A 204 30.09 12.05 15.76
C ALA A 204 28.66 11.92 16.35
N GLY A 205 28.13 10.70 16.44
CA GLY A 205 26.75 10.45 16.83
C GLY A 205 25.73 11.00 15.84
N LEU A 206 26.05 10.91 14.53
CA LEU A 206 25.26 11.52 13.47
C LEU A 206 24.93 10.50 12.37
N TRP A 207 23.76 10.64 11.78
CA TRP A 207 23.40 9.99 10.53
C TRP A 207 23.82 10.82 9.33
N GLU A 208 24.39 10.18 8.33
CA GLU A 208 24.71 10.75 7.02
C GLU A 208 23.85 10.06 5.95
N ALA A 209 23.00 10.85 5.29
CA ALA A 209 22.25 10.42 4.10
C ALA A 209 23.02 10.88 2.86
N THR A 210 23.52 9.93 2.07
CA THR A 210 24.14 10.19 0.77
C THR A 210 23.06 10.20 -0.31
N LEU A 211 22.99 11.28 -1.06
CA LEU A 211 22.10 11.43 -2.20
C LEU A 211 22.75 10.92 -3.48
N GLU A 212 21.93 10.54 -4.46
CA GLU A 212 22.38 10.04 -5.76
C GLU A 212 23.43 10.93 -6.46
N LYS A 213 23.36 12.24 -6.25
CA LYS A 213 24.33 13.20 -6.81
C LYS A 213 25.59 13.39 -5.94
N GLY A 214 25.79 12.56 -4.93
CA GLY A 214 26.96 12.61 -4.05
C GLY A 214 26.90 13.67 -2.94
N GLU A 215 25.81 14.41 -2.81
CA GLU A 215 25.60 15.31 -1.67
C GLU A 215 25.33 14.48 -0.40
N VAL A 216 25.89 14.93 0.73
CA VAL A 216 25.67 14.32 2.05
C VAL A 216 24.88 15.26 2.95
N VAL A 217 23.75 14.78 3.48
CA VAL A 217 22.91 15.50 4.44
C VAL A 217 23.03 14.82 5.80
N ARG A 218 23.22 15.65 6.87
CA ARG A 218 23.52 15.14 8.22
C ARG A 218 22.38 15.44 9.20
N GLY A 219 22.13 14.50 10.12
CA GLY A 219 21.20 14.70 11.23
C GLY A 219 21.58 13.93 12.48
N ARG A 220 21.12 14.41 13.63
CA ARG A 220 21.30 13.72 14.92
C ARG A 220 20.47 12.44 15.02
N THR A 221 19.31 12.45 14.38
CA THR A 221 18.40 11.31 14.27
C THR A 221 18.02 11.07 12.81
N ALA A 222 17.63 9.84 12.48
CA ALA A 222 17.10 9.50 11.17
C ALA A 222 15.75 8.80 11.30
N VAL A 223 14.81 9.17 10.43
CA VAL A 223 13.48 8.57 10.35
C VAL A 223 13.29 7.99 8.96
N MET A 224 13.17 6.67 8.86
CA MET A 224 12.86 5.98 7.62
C MET A 224 11.34 5.98 7.40
N ALA A 225 10.87 6.78 6.45
CA ALA A 225 9.45 7.00 6.16
C ALA A 225 9.08 6.69 4.69
N GLN A 226 9.84 5.80 4.05
CA GLN A 226 9.69 5.47 2.63
C GLN A 226 8.49 4.57 2.31
N GLY A 227 7.82 4.01 3.32
CA GLY A 227 6.66 3.13 3.18
C GLY A 227 6.96 1.78 2.49
N PRO A 228 6.10 0.76 2.69
CA PRO A 228 6.32 -0.58 2.14
C PRO A 228 5.86 -0.73 0.69
N LEU A 229 4.99 0.15 0.18
CA LEU A 229 4.41 0.07 -1.16
C LEU A 229 5.10 1.07 -2.12
N SER A 230 6.42 0.99 -2.25
CA SER A 230 7.22 1.96 -3.01
C SER A 230 7.95 1.36 -4.20
N ASN A 231 8.25 0.06 -4.17
CA ASN A 231 8.95 -0.64 -5.24
C ASN A 231 8.00 -1.63 -5.92
N ALA A 232 7.73 -1.39 -7.21
CA ALA A 232 6.87 -2.24 -8.03
C ALA A 232 7.50 -3.63 -8.21
N SER A 233 6.70 -4.69 -8.04
CA SER A 233 7.15 -6.08 -8.20
C SER A 233 6.63 -6.66 -9.50
N PHE A 234 7.54 -6.94 -10.44
CA PHE A 234 7.21 -7.69 -11.64
C PHE A 234 7.33 -9.19 -11.38
N PRO A 235 6.43 -10.01 -11.94
CA PRO A 235 6.52 -11.45 -11.78
C PRO A 235 7.70 -12.01 -12.57
N ASN A 236 8.33 -13.05 -12.04
CA ASN A 236 9.33 -13.80 -12.79
C ASN A 236 8.60 -14.76 -13.75
N ILE A 237 8.30 -14.27 -14.95
CA ILE A 237 7.66 -15.01 -16.06
C ILE A 237 8.63 -15.04 -17.22
N GLU A 238 8.84 -16.23 -17.80
CA GLU A 238 9.66 -16.40 -19.00
C GLU A 238 9.12 -15.52 -20.14
N GLY A 239 10.02 -14.90 -20.91
CA GLY A 239 9.66 -14.05 -22.04
C GLY A 239 9.13 -12.66 -21.68
N LEU A 240 9.32 -12.19 -20.42
CA LEU A 240 8.83 -10.86 -20.00
C LEU A 240 9.34 -9.72 -20.92
N GLU A 241 10.57 -9.83 -21.40
CA GLU A 241 11.17 -8.84 -22.30
C GLU A 241 10.82 -9.07 -23.78
N GLU A 242 10.33 -10.25 -24.13
CA GLU A 242 9.96 -10.61 -25.51
C GLU A 242 8.62 -9.97 -25.95
N PHE A 243 7.73 -9.64 -25.00
CA PHE A 243 6.45 -9.04 -25.34
C PHE A 243 6.64 -7.64 -25.95
N GLU A 244 6.22 -7.49 -27.20
CA GLU A 244 6.38 -6.28 -28.00
C GLU A 244 5.30 -5.23 -27.71
N GLY A 245 4.16 -5.62 -27.13
CA GLY A 245 3.09 -4.71 -26.73
C GLY A 245 3.44 -3.84 -25.53
N LYS A 246 2.51 -3.00 -25.12
CA LYS A 246 2.68 -2.10 -23.99
C LYS A 246 2.70 -2.86 -22.65
N LYS A 247 3.70 -2.62 -21.82
CA LYS A 247 3.80 -3.12 -20.43
C LYS A 247 3.57 -1.96 -19.47
N ILE A 248 2.55 -2.07 -18.59
CA ILE A 248 2.22 -1.04 -17.59
C ILE A 248 2.13 -1.72 -16.22
N HIS A 249 2.84 -1.19 -15.22
CA HIS A 249 2.64 -1.61 -13.83
C HIS A 249 1.64 -0.68 -13.14
N SER A 250 0.74 -1.21 -12.29
CA SER A 250 -0.27 -0.41 -11.58
C SER A 250 0.32 0.77 -10.80
N ALA A 251 1.52 0.62 -10.24
CA ALA A 251 2.23 1.68 -9.52
C ALA A 251 2.97 2.69 -10.43
N ARG A 252 2.89 2.53 -11.74
CA ARG A 252 3.51 3.39 -12.76
C ARG A 252 2.57 3.47 -13.96
N TRP A 253 1.36 3.99 -13.69
CA TRP A 253 0.33 4.09 -14.70
C TRP A 253 0.72 5.07 -15.79
N ASP A 254 0.55 4.64 -17.06
CA ASP A 254 0.77 5.48 -18.22
C ASP A 254 -0.57 6.10 -18.64
N HIS A 255 -0.74 7.39 -18.37
CA HIS A 255 -1.95 8.14 -18.68
C HIS A 255 -2.07 8.53 -20.16
N ASP A 256 -0.96 8.48 -20.90
CA ASP A 256 -0.93 8.83 -22.32
C ASP A 256 -1.30 7.64 -23.21
N TYR A 257 -1.37 6.42 -22.65
CA TYR A 257 -1.75 5.23 -23.41
C TYR A 257 -3.27 5.14 -23.58
N ASP A 258 -3.73 5.15 -24.84
CA ASP A 258 -5.14 4.99 -25.19
C ASP A 258 -5.53 3.49 -25.19
N PHE A 259 -6.37 3.11 -24.24
CA PHE A 259 -6.90 1.75 -24.08
C PHE A 259 -8.11 1.46 -24.98
N THR A 260 -8.68 2.45 -25.68
CA THR A 260 -9.92 2.32 -26.45
C THR A 260 -9.80 1.24 -27.51
N GLY A 261 -10.68 0.24 -27.45
CA GLY A 261 -10.73 -0.88 -28.41
C GLY A 261 -9.56 -1.85 -28.35
N LYS A 262 -8.59 -1.70 -27.44
CA LYS A 262 -7.41 -2.55 -27.31
C LYS A 262 -7.73 -3.90 -26.67
N ARG A 263 -6.89 -4.90 -26.96
CA ARG A 263 -6.86 -6.21 -26.29
C ARG A 263 -5.92 -6.09 -25.07
N VAL A 264 -6.48 -6.09 -23.89
CA VAL A 264 -5.73 -5.80 -22.66
C VAL A 264 -5.77 -6.98 -21.71
N ALA A 265 -4.61 -7.34 -21.15
CA ALA A 265 -4.54 -8.26 -20.01
C ALA A 265 -4.32 -7.51 -18.70
N VAL A 266 -4.97 -7.96 -17.63
CA VAL A 266 -4.64 -7.60 -16.24
C VAL A 266 -4.12 -8.84 -15.53
N ILE A 267 -2.84 -8.81 -15.11
CA ILE A 267 -2.23 -9.90 -14.36
C ILE A 267 -2.31 -9.57 -12.86
N GLY A 268 -3.09 -10.37 -12.13
CA GLY A 268 -3.30 -10.21 -10.69
C GLY A 268 -4.67 -9.66 -10.32
N THR A 269 -5.26 -10.27 -9.30
CA THR A 269 -6.61 -9.99 -8.76
C THR A 269 -6.57 -9.58 -7.28
N GLY A 270 -5.48 -8.88 -6.88
CA GLY A 270 -5.35 -8.23 -5.59
C GLY A 270 -6.05 -6.87 -5.55
N ALA A 271 -5.75 -6.05 -4.53
CA ALA A 271 -6.42 -4.76 -4.30
C ALA A 271 -6.40 -3.83 -5.52
N SER A 272 -5.29 -3.75 -6.26
CA SER A 272 -5.23 -2.96 -7.49
C SER A 272 -6.03 -3.59 -8.63
N GLY A 273 -5.91 -4.92 -8.83
CA GLY A 273 -6.60 -5.62 -9.92
C GLY A 273 -8.11 -5.47 -9.85
N ILE A 274 -8.71 -5.64 -8.65
CA ILE A 274 -10.17 -5.52 -8.48
C ILE A 274 -10.70 -4.09 -8.67
N GLN A 275 -9.83 -3.08 -8.66
CA GLN A 275 -10.18 -1.69 -8.93
C GLN A 275 -9.95 -1.32 -10.41
N ILE A 276 -8.90 -1.84 -11.04
CA ILE A 276 -8.56 -1.60 -12.44
C ILE A 276 -9.57 -2.27 -13.39
N VAL A 277 -9.93 -3.53 -13.13
CA VAL A 277 -10.80 -4.34 -14.00
C VAL A 277 -12.15 -3.66 -14.27
N PRO A 278 -12.90 -3.14 -13.26
CA PRO A 278 -14.17 -2.45 -13.51
C PRO A 278 -14.05 -1.16 -14.33
N GLU A 279 -12.90 -0.53 -14.34
CA GLU A 279 -12.68 0.69 -15.12
C GLU A 279 -12.24 0.37 -16.55
N LEU A 280 -11.28 -0.55 -16.74
CA LEU A 280 -10.80 -0.91 -18.07
C LEU A 280 -11.86 -1.57 -18.93
N VAL A 281 -12.72 -2.42 -18.38
CA VAL A 281 -13.77 -3.11 -19.15
C VAL A 281 -14.73 -2.16 -19.86
N LYS A 282 -14.82 -0.89 -19.40
CA LYS A 282 -15.69 0.13 -20.00
C LYS A 282 -15.16 0.66 -21.35
N THR A 283 -13.86 0.53 -21.61
CA THR A 283 -13.18 1.20 -22.75
C THR A 283 -12.43 0.25 -23.66
N VAL A 284 -11.93 -0.88 -23.16
CA VAL A 284 -11.15 -1.82 -23.95
C VAL A 284 -12.02 -2.65 -24.89
N GLY A 285 -11.46 -3.12 -26.00
CA GLY A 285 -12.13 -4.04 -26.91
C GLY A 285 -12.27 -5.44 -26.30
N THR A 286 -11.21 -5.93 -25.64
CA THR A 286 -11.21 -7.21 -24.91
C THR A 286 -10.37 -7.08 -23.66
N LEU A 287 -10.89 -7.57 -22.54
CA LEU A 287 -10.21 -7.62 -21.25
C LEU A 287 -9.99 -9.07 -20.81
N LYS A 288 -8.73 -9.47 -20.66
CA LYS A 288 -8.36 -10.78 -20.12
C LYS A 288 -7.79 -10.65 -18.71
N VAL A 289 -8.45 -11.25 -17.73
CA VAL A 289 -8.07 -11.15 -16.31
C VAL A 289 -7.39 -12.44 -15.88
N PHE A 290 -6.07 -12.40 -15.68
CA PHE A 290 -5.29 -13.56 -15.27
C PHE A 290 -5.29 -13.70 -13.76
N GLN A 291 -5.93 -14.75 -13.27
CA GLN A 291 -6.07 -15.06 -11.85
C GLN A 291 -5.33 -16.35 -11.47
N ARG A 292 -4.30 -16.23 -10.64
CA ARG A 292 -3.62 -17.38 -10.04
C ARG A 292 -4.40 -17.95 -8.85
N THR A 293 -4.96 -17.08 -8.01
CA THR A 293 -5.70 -17.45 -6.81
C THR A 293 -6.77 -16.39 -6.57
N PRO A 294 -8.05 -16.75 -6.40
CA PRO A 294 -9.10 -15.80 -6.08
C PRO A 294 -8.90 -15.17 -4.70
N GLY A 295 -9.35 -13.94 -4.52
CA GLY A 295 -9.36 -13.25 -3.23
C GLY A 295 -10.73 -13.30 -2.56
N TRP A 296 -10.77 -13.22 -1.23
CA TRP A 296 -12.01 -12.95 -0.50
C TRP A 296 -12.44 -11.50 -0.76
N VAL A 297 -13.59 -11.32 -1.40
CA VAL A 297 -14.18 -10.02 -1.70
C VAL A 297 -15.47 -9.86 -0.91
N VAL A 298 -15.58 -8.76 -0.16
CA VAL A 298 -16.78 -8.40 0.62
C VAL A 298 -17.41 -7.13 0.03
N PRO A 299 -18.69 -6.86 0.31
CA PRO A 299 -19.34 -5.63 -0.12
C PRO A 299 -18.59 -4.39 0.34
N ARG A 300 -18.52 -3.38 -0.52
CA ARG A 300 -17.99 -2.06 -0.20
C ARG A 300 -19.13 -1.12 0.19
N PRO A 301 -19.29 -0.74 1.46
CA PRO A 301 -20.36 0.16 1.90
C PRO A 301 -20.01 1.62 1.57
N ASP A 302 -19.83 1.90 0.27
CA ASP A 302 -19.45 3.21 -0.21
C ASP A 302 -20.68 4.05 -0.60
N PHE A 303 -20.72 5.27 -0.11
CA PHE A 303 -21.75 6.23 -0.41
C PHE A 303 -21.18 7.65 -0.50
N LYS A 304 -21.83 8.49 -1.30
CA LYS A 304 -21.50 9.91 -1.39
C LYS A 304 -21.82 10.60 -0.07
N THR A 305 -20.87 11.35 0.48
CA THR A 305 -21.07 12.09 1.74
C THR A 305 -22.10 13.20 1.53
N PRO A 306 -23.25 13.20 2.23
CA PRO A 306 -24.25 14.24 2.11
C PRO A 306 -23.71 15.60 2.59
N ASP A 307 -24.16 16.70 1.96
CA ASP A 307 -23.68 18.05 2.30
C ASP A 307 -24.02 18.45 3.74
N TRP A 308 -25.13 17.92 4.30
CA TRP A 308 -25.46 18.18 5.70
C TRP A 308 -24.47 17.51 6.67
N HIS A 309 -23.86 16.34 6.34
CA HIS A 309 -22.78 15.74 7.11
C HIS A 309 -21.55 16.66 7.14
N LYS A 310 -21.14 17.18 5.98
CA LYS A 310 -20.00 18.10 5.87
C LYS A 310 -20.24 19.38 6.69
N LYS A 311 -21.42 19.96 6.59
CA LYS A 311 -21.82 21.12 7.39
C LYS A 311 -21.80 20.81 8.89
N LEU A 312 -22.30 19.63 9.29
CA LEU A 312 -22.30 19.17 10.68
C LEU A 312 -20.86 19.03 11.23
N PHE A 313 -19.97 18.37 10.46
CA PHE A 313 -18.58 18.17 10.86
C PHE A 313 -17.82 19.49 11.02
N LYS A 314 -18.05 20.45 10.13
CA LYS A 314 -17.50 21.82 10.25
C LYS A 314 -18.03 22.56 11.48
N LYS A 315 -19.36 22.48 11.72
CA LYS A 315 -19.99 23.19 12.81
C LYS A 315 -19.73 22.54 14.18
N ILE A 316 -19.68 21.20 14.22
CA ILE A 316 -19.52 20.40 15.43
C ILE A 316 -18.43 19.34 15.16
N PRO A 317 -17.13 19.67 15.28
CA PRO A 317 -16.01 18.73 15.00
C PRO A 317 -16.09 17.45 15.86
N ALA A 318 -16.68 17.51 17.05
CA ALA A 318 -16.93 16.35 17.89
C ALA A 318 -17.78 15.27 17.19
N SER A 319 -18.70 15.66 16.30
CA SER A 319 -19.52 14.71 15.53
C SER A 319 -18.67 13.88 14.55
N GLN A 320 -17.70 14.48 13.88
CA GLN A 320 -16.76 13.75 13.03
C GLN A 320 -15.87 12.82 13.86
N LYS A 321 -15.41 13.29 15.03
CA LYS A 321 -14.65 12.46 15.98
C LYS A 321 -15.46 11.24 16.43
N ALA A 322 -16.76 11.41 16.71
CA ALA A 322 -17.66 10.30 17.07
C ALA A 322 -17.79 9.28 15.91
N VAL A 323 -17.96 9.74 14.68
CA VAL A 323 -17.99 8.86 13.48
C VAL A 323 -16.66 8.10 13.34
N ARG A 324 -15.52 8.78 13.48
CA ARG A 324 -14.21 8.12 13.46
C ARG A 324 -14.10 7.03 14.54
N GLN A 325 -14.56 7.30 15.75
CA GLN A 325 -14.54 6.32 16.84
C GLN A 325 -15.46 5.13 16.55
N ALA A 326 -16.65 5.36 16.03
CA ALA A 326 -17.56 4.29 15.62
C ALA A 326 -16.92 3.37 14.55
N LEU A 327 -16.31 3.97 13.52
CA LEU A 327 -15.58 3.25 12.48
C LEU A 327 -14.39 2.48 13.07
N PHE A 328 -13.62 3.10 13.97
CA PHE A 328 -12.50 2.44 14.65
C PHE A 328 -12.95 1.17 15.38
N TRP A 329 -13.99 1.25 16.22
CA TRP A 329 -14.49 0.10 16.97
C TRP A 329 -15.12 -0.98 16.09
N THR A 330 -15.81 -0.57 15.00
CA THR A 330 -16.30 -1.53 14.01
C THR A 330 -15.16 -2.34 13.41
N HIS A 331 -14.07 -1.69 12.99
CA HIS A 331 -12.90 -2.38 12.45
C HIS A 331 -12.16 -3.18 13.52
N GLU A 332 -12.13 -2.71 14.76
CA GLU A 332 -11.53 -3.42 15.88
C GLU A 332 -12.27 -4.74 16.16
N THR A 333 -13.62 -4.77 16.06
CA THR A 333 -14.38 -6.02 16.18
C THR A 333 -14.13 -6.99 15.01
N MET A 334 -13.87 -6.49 13.80
CA MET A 334 -13.50 -7.31 12.64
C MET A 334 -12.18 -8.07 12.84
N ALA A 335 -11.30 -7.59 13.74
CA ALA A 335 -10.06 -8.29 14.08
C ALA A 335 -10.30 -9.76 14.45
N MET A 336 -11.37 -10.05 15.18
CA MET A 336 -11.71 -11.42 15.62
C MET A 336 -12.02 -12.36 14.46
N ALA A 337 -12.52 -11.83 13.35
CA ALA A 337 -12.79 -12.62 12.15
C ALA A 337 -11.56 -12.80 11.26
N VAL A 338 -10.72 -11.76 11.18
CA VAL A 338 -9.63 -11.68 10.19
C VAL A 338 -8.31 -12.20 10.75
N ILE A 339 -8.00 -11.89 12.03
CA ILE A 339 -6.70 -12.25 12.63
C ILE A 339 -6.67 -13.68 13.13
N TRP A 340 -7.73 -14.10 13.82
CA TRP A 340 -7.76 -15.42 14.45
C TRP A 340 -8.83 -16.33 13.87
N ASN A 341 -8.58 -17.65 13.94
CA ASN A 341 -9.60 -18.63 13.60
C ASN A 341 -10.68 -18.68 14.71
N SER A 342 -11.80 -18.03 14.45
CA SER A 342 -12.93 -17.90 15.38
C SER A 342 -14.24 -18.25 14.68
N PRO A 343 -15.35 -18.43 15.41
CA PRO A 343 -16.68 -18.58 14.77
C PRO A 343 -17.02 -17.41 13.83
N LEU A 344 -16.55 -16.20 14.13
CA LEU A 344 -16.74 -15.01 13.29
C LEU A 344 -16.00 -15.10 11.94
N THR A 345 -14.90 -15.85 11.88
CA THR A 345 -14.20 -16.15 10.61
C THR A 345 -15.14 -16.85 9.63
N LYS A 346 -15.87 -17.88 10.09
CA LYS A 346 -16.85 -18.60 9.25
C LYS A 346 -18.04 -17.71 8.85
N VAL A 347 -18.45 -16.79 9.71
CA VAL A 347 -19.51 -15.81 9.37
C VAL A 347 -19.00 -14.87 8.27
N ALA A 348 -17.79 -14.37 8.38
CA ALA A 348 -17.19 -13.49 7.36
C ALA A 348 -17.02 -14.22 6.01
N GLU A 349 -16.59 -15.49 6.02
CA GLU A 349 -16.51 -16.33 4.82
C GLU A 349 -17.90 -16.52 4.17
N ARG A 350 -18.93 -16.85 4.96
CA ARG A 350 -20.30 -17.00 4.46
C ARG A 350 -20.84 -15.69 3.86
N LEU A 351 -20.59 -14.55 4.50
CA LEU A 351 -20.99 -13.25 3.98
C LEU A 351 -20.30 -12.93 2.65
N SER A 352 -19.01 -13.25 2.54
CA SER A 352 -18.25 -13.06 1.30
C SER A 352 -18.76 -13.99 0.19
N LEU A 353 -19.07 -15.26 0.49
CA LEU A 353 -19.68 -16.19 -0.47
C LEU A 353 -21.08 -15.75 -0.87
N ALA A 354 -21.91 -15.27 0.07
CA ALA A 354 -23.22 -14.72 -0.24
C ALA A 354 -23.11 -13.51 -1.19
N HIS A 355 -22.10 -12.65 -1.00
CA HIS A 355 -21.81 -11.54 -1.91
C HIS A 355 -21.43 -12.04 -3.31
N LEU A 356 -20.53 -13.03 -3.41
CA LEU A 356 -20.18 -13.67 -4.68
C LEU A 356 -21.42 -14.26 -5.38
N HIS A 357 -22.22 -15.04 -4.66
CA HIS A 357 -23.41 -15.70 -5.22
C HIS A 357 -24.51 -14.70 -5.63
N SER A 358 -24.60 -13.55 -4.97
CA SER A 358 -25.56 -12.51 -5.34
C SER A 358 -25.19 -11.73 -6.60
N GLN A 359 -23.91 -11.78 -7.01
CA GLN A 359 -23.41 -11.01 -8.13
C GLN A 359 -22.99 -11.85 -9.35
N VAL A 360 -22.72 -13.13 -9.19
CA VAL A 360 -22.30 -14.02 -10.27
C VAL A 360 -23.35 -15.10 -10.45
N GLU A 361 -23.91 -15.22 -11.65
CA GLU A 361 -24.95 -16.20 -11.97
C GLU A 361 -24.38 -17.56 -12.43
N ASP A 362 -23.24 -17.52 -13.13
CA ASP A 362 -22.58 -18.72 -13.68
C ASP A 362 -21.88 -19.54 -12.59
N ASP A 363 -22.25 -20.81 -12.46
CA ASP A 363 -21.72 -21.71 -11.44
C ASP A 363 -20.25 -22.06 -11.65
N TRP A 364 -19.77 -22.07 -12.92
CA TRP A 364 -18.37 -22.35 -13.20
C TRP A 364 -17.51 -21.17 -12.78
N MET A 365 -17.92 -19.96 -13.11
CA MET A 365 -17.25 -18.74 -12.67
C MET A 365 -17.26 -18.61 -11.14
N ARG A 366 -18.37 -18.95 -10.46
CA ARG A 366 -18.43 -19.00 -8.98
C ARG A 366 -17.34 -19.89 -8.40
N ARG A 367 -17.16 -21.10 -8.96
CA ARG A 367 -16.09 -22.02 -8.52
C ARG A 367 -14.71 -21.42 -8.71
N GLN A 368 -14.43 -20.78 -9.84
CA GLN A 368 -13.17 -20.13 -10.13
C GLN A 368 -12.90 -18.93 -9.20
N LEU A 369 -13.94 -18.24 -8.72
CA LEU A 369 -13.85 -17.07 -7.84
C LEU A 369 -13.95 -17.41 -6.35
N THR A 370 -14.19 -18.67 -5.99
CA THR A 370 -14.25 -19.12 -4.59
C THR A 370 -12.85 -19.40 -4.06
N PRO A 371 -12.40 -18.67 -3.00
CA PRO A 371 -11.10 -18.93 -2.40
C PRO A 371 -11.04 -20.28 -1.67
N ASP A 372 -9.91 -20.98 -1.79
CA ASP A 372 -9.61 -22.27 -1.15
C ASP A 372 -8.85 -22.12 0.18
N PHE A 373 -8.65 -20.89 0.64
CA PHE A 373 -7.94 -20.57 1.87
C PHE A 373 -8.81 -19.75 2.82
N ARG A 374 -8.47 -19.77 4.10
CA ARG A 374 -9.20 -19.04 5.17
C ARG A 374 -9.19 -17.54 4.96
N ILE A 375 -10.34 -16.88 5.18
CA ILE A 375 -10.41 -15.41 5.14
C ILE A 375 -9.42 -14.80 6.14
N GLY A 376 -8.77 -13.72 5.74
CA GLY A 376 -7.69 -13.06 6.50
C GLY A 376 -6.30 -13.60 6.18
N CYS A 377 -6.15 -14.83 5.63
CA CYS A 377 -4.81 -15.32 5.24
C CYS A 377 -4.13 -14.41 4.21
N LYS A 378 -4.91 -13.85 3.30
CA LYS A 378 -4.54 -12.71 2.44
C LYS A 378 -5.43 -11.52 2.77
N ARG A 379 -5.07 -10.33 2.29
CA ARG A 379 -5.91 -9.14 2.47
C ARG A 379 -7.32 -9.39 1.97
N VAL A 380 -8.31 -9.10 2.82
CA VAL A 380 -9.72 -9.11 2.43
C VAL A 380 -9.97 -7.89 1.54
N LEU A 381 -10.56 -8.13 0.39
CA LEU A 381 -10.81 -7.11 -0.63
C LEU A 381 -12.24 -6.56 -0.49
N VAL A 382 -12.46 -5.32 -0.90
CA VAL A 382 -13.77 -4.68 -0.85
C VAL A 382 -14.15 -4.16 -2.23
N SER A 383 -15.24 -4.67 -2.82
CA SER A 383 -15.72 -4.21 -4.13
C SER A 383 -17.18 -4.59 -4.35
N ASN A 384 -17.95 -3.71 -5.02
CA ASN A 384 -19.29 -4.01 -5.52
C ASN A 384 -19.29 -4.19 -7.06
N ASP A 385 -18.20 -3.80 -7.71
CA ASP A 385 -18.13 -3.65 -9.17
C ASP A 385 -17.28 -4.72 -9.86
N TYR A 386 -16.43 -5.42 -9.10
CA TYR A 386 -15.48 -6.38 -9.65
C TYR A 386 -16.17 -7.61 -10.28
N TYR A 387 -17.07 -8.26 -9.56
CA TYR A 387 -17.78 -9.42 -10.07
C TYR A 387 -18.68 -9.10 -11.27
N PRO A 388 -19.47 -8.00 -11.26
CA PRO A 388 -20.20 -7.57 -12.44
C PRO A 388 -19.32 -7.24 -13.65
N ALA A 389 -18.10 -6.70 -13.41
CA ALA A 389 -17.17 -6.39 -14.49
C ALA A 389 -16.65 -7.64 -15.21
N LEU A 390 -16.43 -8.75 -14.48
CA LEU A 390 -15.98 -10.03 -15.05
C LEU A 390 -17.04 -10.71 -15.93
N GLN A 391 -18.31 -10.33 -15.81
CA GLN A 391 -19.44 -10.87 -16.56
C GLN A 391 -19.83 -10.01 -17.79
N LYS A 392 -19.01 -9.03 -18.15
CA LYS A 392 -19.21 -8.25 -19.38
C LYS A 392 -18.77 -9.06 -20.60
N ASP A 393 -19.47 -8.89 -21.73
CA ASP A 393 -19.22 -9.63 -22.98
C ASP A 393 -17.79 -9.53 -23.49
N ASN A 394 -17.10 -8.42 -23.15
CA ASN A 394 -15.71 -8.18 -23.52
C ASN A 394 -14.69 -8.57 -22.45
N ALA A 395 -15.12 -9.21 -21.35
CA ALA A 395 -14.25 -9.67 -20.25
C ALA A 395 -14.14 -11.19 -20.22
N GLU A 396 -12.94 -11.69 -19.95
CA GLU A 396 -12.66 -13.12 -19.80
C GLU A 396 -11.77 -13.35 -18.57
N LEU A 397 -12.21 -14.24 -17.67
CA LEU A 397 -11.41 -14.68 -16.53
C LEU A 397 -10.59 -15.91 -16.91
N ILE A 398 -9.25 -15.79 -16.80
CA ILE A 398 -8.31 -16.86 -17.14
C ILE A 398 -7.63 -17.36 -15.87
N THR A 399 -7.83 -18.63 -15.56
CA THR A 399 -7.29 -19.29 -14.35
C THR A 399 -6.15 -20.27 -14.67
N TRP A 400 -5.89 -20.55 -15.96
CA TRP A 400 -4.74 -21.33 -16.38
C TRP A 400 -3.44 -20.58 -16.03
N PRO A 401 -2.42 -21.29 -15.51
CA PRO A 401 -1.11 -20.70 -15.25
C PRO A 401 -0.52 -20.07 -16.51
N ILE A 402 0.11 -18.92 -16.35
CA ILE A 402 0.91 -18.31 -17.42
C ILE A 402 2.18 -19.15 -17.58
N ALA A 403 2.38 -19.74 -18.76
CA ALA A 403 3.60 -20.48 -19.09
C ALA A 403 4.72 -19.50 -19.48
N ARG A 404 4.45 -18.57 -20.39
CA ARG A 404 5.41 -17.53 -20.80
C ARG A 404 4.70 -16.33 -21.44
N LEU A 405 5.41 -15.24 -21.56
CA LEU A 405 5.04 -14.17 -22.49
C LEU A 405 5.63 -14.48 -23.87
N ALA A 406 4.88 -14.14 -24.91
CA ALA A 406 5.27 -14.23 -26.31
C ALA A 406 5.28 -12.83 -26.95
N PRO A 407 5.89 -12.60 -28.11
CA PRO A 407 5.93 -11.28 -28.74
C PRO A 407 4.56 -10.60 -28.85
N ASN A 408 3.50 -11.37 -29.16
CA ASN A 408 2.16 -10.84 -29.37
C ASN A 408 1.18 -11.10 -28.21
N GLY A 409 1.61 -11.65 -27.07
CA GLY A 409 0.66 -11.94 -25.99
C GLY A 409 1.16 -12.83 -24.87
N ILE A 410 0.23 -13.55 -24.24
CA ILE A 410 0.48 -14.48 -23.14
C ILE A 410 0.11 -15.88 -23.58
N ARG A 411 1.03 -16.83 -23.40
CA ARG A 411 0.77 -18.26 -23.55
C ARG A 411 0.51 -18.89 -22.19
N THR A 412 -0.63 -19.55 -22.07
CA THR A 412 -1.01 -20.31 -20.87
C THR A 412 -0.57 -21.77 -20.95
N SER A 413 -0.58 -22.47 -19.81
CA SER A 413 -0.08 -23.85 -19.68
C SER A 413 -0.93 -24.89 -20.44
N ASP A 414 -2.15 -24.55 -20.86
CA ASP A 414 -2.99 -25.33 -21.75
C ASP A 414 -2.60 -25.19 -23.24
N GLY A 415 -1.57 -24.39 -23.54
CA GLY A 415 -1.05 -24.15 -24.88
C GLY A 415 -1.70 -23.01 -25.65
N VAL A 416 -2.74 -22.37 -25.09
CA VAL A 416 -3.43 -21.24 -25.73
C VAL A 416 -2.57 -19.98 -25.67
N GLU A 417 -2.45 -19.29 -26.80
CA GLU A 417 -1.82 -17.97 -26.87
C GLU A 417 -2.88 -16.87 -26.99
N HIS A 418 -2.92 -16.02 -25.96
CA HIS A 418 -3.84 -14.89 -25.88
C HIS A 418 -3.19 -13.65 -26.50
N GLN A 419 -3.70 -13.23 -27.67
CA GLN A 419 -3.20 -12.06 -28.40
C GLN A 419 -3.55 -10.77 -27.64
N LEU A 420 -2.57 -9.87 -27.42
CA LEU A 420 -2.69 -8.69 -26.60
C LEU A 420 -1.94 -7.50 -27.18
N ASP A 421 -2.48 -6.32 -26.97
CA ASP A 421 -1.85 -5.03 -27.28
C ASP A 421 -1.19 -4.42 -26.04
N CYS A 422 -1.71 -4.75 -24.83
CA CYS A 422 -1.19 -4.24 -23.57
C CYS A 422 -1.33 -5.26 -22.44
N ILE A 423 -0.32 -5.30 -21.56
CA ILE A 423 -0.36 -6.06 -20.31
C ILE A 423 -0.24 -5.08 -19.12
N VAL A 424 -1.24 -5.10 -18.26
CA VAL A 424 -1.25 -4.37 -16.99
C VAL A 424 -0.84 -5.32 -15.85
N PHE A 425 0.29 -5.05 -15.22
CA PHE A 425 0.78 -5.79 -14.07
C PHE A 425 0.19 -5.21 -12.78
N ALA A 426 -0.82 -5.87 -12.23
CA ALA A 426 -1.37 -5.61 -10.90
C ALA A 426 -0.75 -6.59 -9.87
N THR A 427 0.56 -6.80 -9.97
CA THR A 427 1.33 -7.85 -9.30
C THR A 427 1.91 -7.41 -7.95
N GLY A 428 1.62 -6.17 -7.54
CA GLY A 428 1.94 -5.66 -6.21
C GLY A 428 3.36 -5.12 -6.05
N PHE A 429 3.85 -5.18 -4.83
CA PHE A 429 5.09 -4.52 -4.42
C PHE A 429 6.04 -5.51 -3.76
N ASP A 430 7.32 -5.21 -3.82
CA ASP A 430 8.34 -5.95 -3.10
C ASP A 430 8.41 -5.47 -1.63
N VAL A 431 7.65 -6.14 -0.77
CA VAL A 431 7.51 -5.76 0.66
C VAL A 431 8.39 -6.62 1.57
N SER A 432 8.48 -7.91 1.27
CA SER A 432 9.13 -8.89 2.17
C SER A 432 10.60 -9.16 1.84
N LYS A 433 11.02 -8.92 0.60
CA LYS A 433 12.37 -9.26 0.11
C LYS A 433 13.39 -8.16 0.34
N SER A 434 12.97 -6.90 0.47
CA SER A 434 13.89 -5.77 0.30
C SER A 434 14.40 -5.15 1.58
N GLY A 435 14.09 -5.68 2.75
CA GLY A 435 14.57 -5.12 4.02
C GLY A 435 14.62 -3.58 4.04
N THR A 436 15.56 -3.01 3.32
CA THR A 436 15.69 -1.55 3.10
C THR A 436 15.91 -1.25 1.62
N PRO A 437 15.38 -0.11 1.08
CA PRO A 437 15.51 0.24 -0.33
C PRO A 437 16.92 0.68 -0.75
N PHE A 438 17.80 0.92 0.21
CA PHE A 438 19.21 1.28 0.06
C PHE A 438 19.97 0.77 1.28
N PRO A 439 21.32 0.65 1.21
CA PRO A 439 22.16 0.26 2.35
C PRO A 439 21.94 1.19 3.56
N VAL A 440 21.69 0.59 4.72
CA VAL A 440 21.63 1.30 6.02
C VAL A 440 22.72 0.71 6.90
N LYS A 441 23.69 1.56 7.28
CA LYS A 441 24.87 1.14 8.05
C LYS A 441 24.78 1.66 9.49
N GLY A 442 24.81 0.73 10.43
CA GLY A 442 24.79 0.99 11.87
C GLY A 442 26.17 0.97 12.52
N LEU A 443 26.20 0.58 13.79
CA LEU A 443 27.42 0.40 14.57
C LEU A 443 28.30 -0.70 13.97
N GLU A 444 29.62 -0.55 14.09
CA GLU A 444 30.62 -1.54 13.63
C GLU A 444 30.49 -1.91 12.15
N GLY A 445 29.88 -1.01 11.35
CA GLY A 445 29.65 -1.23 9.93
C GLY A 445 28.55 -2.26 9.61
N ARG A 446 27.73 -2.67 10.57
CA ARG A 446 26.57 -3.55 10.38
C ARG A 446 25.67 -3.04 9.25
N ARG A 447 25.12 -3.96 8.46
CA ARG A 447 24.29 -3.66 7.30
C ARG A 447 22.88 -4.20 7.48
N LEU A 448 21.93 -3.31 7.67
CA LEU A 448 20.53 -3.66 7.93
C LEU A 448 19.88 -4.43 6.77
N ASP A 449 20.21 -4.06 5.54
CA ASP A 449 19.77 -4.74 4.33
C ASP A 449 20.26 -6.19 4.24
N GLN A 450 21.43 -6.51 4.81
CA GLN A 450 21.96 -7.87 4.91
C GLN A 450 21.34 -8.64 6.09
N GLU A 451 21.22 -8.01 7.25
CA GLU A 451 20.62 -8.63 8.44
C GLU A 451 19.15 -9.00 8.23
N TRP A 452 18.45 -8.27 7.38
CA TRP A 452 17.04 -8.49 7.11
C TRP A 452 16.74 -9.45 5.94
N GLN A 453 17.75 -10.09 5.33
CA GLN A 453 17.55 -11.08 4.26
C GLN A 453 16.68 -12.27 4.68
N GLY A 454 16.77 -12.68 5.96
CA GLY A 454 15.92 -13.72 6.56
C GLY A 454 14.57 -13.22 7.11
N GLY A 455 14.24 -11.96 6.86
CA GLY A 455 13.01 -11.32 7.35
C GLY A 455 13.29 -10.15 8.29
N ALA A 456 12.64 -9.04 8.01
CA ALA A 456 12.82 -7.79 8.76
C ALA A 456 12.30 -7.91 10.20
N GLN A 457 13.08 -7.44 11.17
CA GLN A 457 12.76 -7.44 12.60
C GLN A 457 13.11 -6.10 13.24
N ALA A 458 12.27 -5.65 14.17
CA ALA A 458 12.49 -4.43 14.91
C ALA A 458 11.87 -4.52 16.32
N TYR A 459 12.37 -3.73 17.26
CA TYR A 459 11.73 -3.53 18.54
C TYR A 459 10.54 -2.58 18.38
N LYS A 460 9.35 -3.02 18.82
CA LYS A 460 8.08 -2.26 18.69
C LYS A 460 7.84 -1.70 17.28
N SER A 461 8.35 -2.38 16.23
CA SER A 461 8.24 -1.93 14.83
C SER A 461 8.99 -0.62 14.49
N ILE A 462 9.80 -0.07 15.38
CA ILE A 462 10.40 1.27 15.25
C ILE A 462 11.92 1.25 15.34
N ASN A 463 12.51 0.60 16.34
CA ASN A 463 13.95 0.64 16.58
C ASN A 463 14.60 -0.69 16.26
N VAL A 464 15.86 -0.64 15.84
CA VAL A 464 16.68 -1.82 15.55
C VAL A 464 17.98 -1.72 16.33
N ALA A 465 18.32 -2.77 17.06
CA ALA A 465 19.55 -2.85 17.87
C ALA A 465 20.79 -2.78 16.97
N GLY A 466 21.75 -1.95 17.37
CA GLY A 466 22.94 -1.65 16.56
C GLY A 466 22.74 -0.52 15.54
N TYR A 467 21.55 0.11 15.53
CA TYR A 467 21.25 1.27 14.67
C TYR A 467 20.73 2.43 15.54
N PRO A 468 21.60 3.04 16.35
CA PRO A 468 21.19 4.06 17.29
C PRO A 468 20.59 5.28 16.60
N ASN A 469 19.67 5.97 17.27
CA ASN A 469 19.01 7.18 16.77
C ASN A 469 18.22 6.97 15.45
N LEU A 470 17.98 5.72 15.04
CA LEU A 470 17.18 5.36 13.87
C LEU A 470 15.75 5.01 14.30
N PHE A 471 14.78 5.60 13.60
CA PHE A 471 13.36 5.35 13.81
C PHE A 471 12.71 4.91 12.51
N LEU A 472 12.00 3.81 12.54
CA LEU A 472 11.23 3.31 11.39
C LEU A 472 9.78 3.77 11.56
N THR A 473 9.17 4.22 10.50
CA THR A 473 7.72 4.42 10.45
C THR A 473 7.11 3.39 9.51
N PHE A 474 6.04 2.76 9.94
CA PHE A 474 5.47 1.59 9.27
C PHE A 474 6.50 0.46 9.07
N GLY A 475 7.33 0.25 10.09
CA GLY A 475 8.38 -0.78 10.10
C GLY A 475 7.84 -2.20 10.29
N PRO A 476 8.73 -3.19 10.48
CA PRO A 476 8.37 -4.60 10.58
C PRO A 476 7.27 -4.86 11.61
N ASN A 477 6.32 -5.75 11.26
CA ASN A 477 5.20 -6.15 12.12
C ASN A 477 4.31 -4.99 12.61
N SER A 478 4.11 -3.97 11.78
CA SER A 478 3.15 -2.90 12.03
C SER A 478 1.94 -2.91 11.08
N GLY A 479 1.89 -3.85 10.15
CA GLY A 479 0.80 -3.98 9.19
C GLY A 479 -0.54 -4.30 9.86
N PRO A 480 -1.59 -3.47 9.69
CA PRO A 480 -2.93 -3.78 10.20
C PRO A 480 -3.64 -4.77 9.27
N GLY A 481 -4.20 -5.83 9.85
CA GLY A 481 -5.03 -6.78 9.11
C GLY A 481 -6.48 -6.32 8.93
N HIS A 482 -6.96 -5.42 9.80
CA HIS A 482 -8.37 -5.10 9.98
C HIS A 482 -8.66 -3.60 10.13
N ASN A 483 -7.68 -2.77 10.43
CA ASN A 483 -7.86 -1.37 10.77
C ASN A 483 -7.03 -0.46 9.84
N SER A 484 -7.10 0.86 10.04
CA SER A 484 -6.37 1.85 9.26
C SER A 484 -4.87 1.83 9.55
N ALA A 485 -4.04 1.83 8.51
CA ALA A 485 -2.59 2.01 8.63
C ALA A 485 -2.23 3.32 9.35
N LEU A 486 -3.00 4.39 9.18
CA LEU A 486 -2.75 5.67 9.83
C LEU A 486 -2.95 5.62 11.35
N VAL A 487 -3.84 4.76 11.86
CA VAL A 487 -4.01 4.54 13.31
C VAL A 487 -2.74 3.96 13.94
N TYR A 488 -2.13 2.97 13.26
CA TYR A 488 -0.85 2.39 13.69
C TYR A 488 0.29 3.39 13.55
N MET A 489 0.30 4.10 12.43
CA MET A 489 1.31 5.11 12.14
C MET A 489 1.32 6.25 13.16
N GLU A 490 0.17 6.81 13.52
CA GLU A 490 0.08 7.86 14.55
C GLU A 490 0.75 7.41 15.86
N SER A 491 0.52 6.17 16.29
CA SER A 491 1.14 5.62 17.50
C SER A 491 2.66 5.50 17.37
N GLN A 492 3.16 5.16 16.18
CA GLN A 492 4.59 5.11 15.89
C GLN A 492 5.22 6.50 15.89
N LEU A 493 4.53 7.49 15.31
CA LEU A 493 5.00 8.88 15.28
C LEU A 493 5.16 9.41 16.71
N ASP A 494 4.16 9.19 17.56
CA ASP A 494 4.19 9.63 18.96
C ASP A 494 5.31 8.94 19.75
N TYR A 495 5.56 7.66 19.50
CA TYR A 495 6.68 6.94 20.12
C TYR A 495 8.04 7.45 19.64
N ALA A 496 8.21 7.63 18.34
CA ALA A 496 9.46 8.14 17.75
C ALA A 496 9.79 9.54 18.25
N VAL A 497 8.79 10.43 18.37
CA VAL A 497 8.98 11.78 18.94
C VAL A 497 9.53 11.71 20.36
N LYS A 498 9.03 10.80 21.22
CA LYS A 498 9.58 10.63 22.59
C LYS A 498 11.05 10.25 22.55
N GLY A 499 11.44 9.30 21.69
CA GLY A 499 12.84 8.91 21.52
C GLY A 499 13.72 10.04 20.97
N ILE A 500 13.22 10.79 19.99
CA ILE A 500 13.93 11.94 19.39
C ILE A 500 14.12 13.04 20.45
N LEU A 501 13.08 13.41 21.20
CA LEU A 501 13.20 14.39 22.29
C LEU A 501 14.20 13.91 23.35
N ARG A 502 14.17 12.63 23.74
CA ARG A 502 15.14 12.07 24.70
C ARG A 502 16.60 12.23 24.23
N ILE A 503 16.84 12.10 22.91
CA ILE A 503 18.18 12.31 22.32
C ILE A 503 18.55 13.80 22.33
N LEU A 504 17.61 14.67 21.94
CA LEU A 504 17.87 16.10 21.81
C LEU A 504 18.01 16.80 23.16
N ASP A 505 17.06 16.60 24.07
CA ASP A 505 17.00 17.24 25.38
C ASP A 505 18.05 16.67 26.35
N GLY A 506 18.27 15.35 26.28
CA GLY A 506 19.31 14.67 27.05
C GLY A 506 20.72 14.85 26.51
N ASN A 507 20.88 15.60 25.39
CA ASN A 507 22.14 15.73 24.68
C ASN A 507 22.87 14.39 24.50
N LEU A 508 22.14 13.36 24.06
CA LEU A 508 22.72 12.03 23.86
C LEU A 508 23.43 11.94 22.50
N LYS A 509 24.58 11.35 22.49
CA LYS A 509 25.27 10.92 21.27
C LYS A 509 24.54 9.75 20.63
N MET A 510 24.14 8.77 21.43
CA MET A 510 23.45 7.56 20.97
C MET A 510 22.34 7.16 21.94
N LEU A 511 21.23 6.71 21.37
CA LEU A 511 20.17 5.99 22.04
C LEU A 511 19.87 4.75 21.19
N ASP A 512 20.26 3.58 21.68
CA ASP A 512 20.13 2.32 20.97
C ASP A 512 19.31 1.31 21.78
N VAL A 513 18.41 0.59 21.15
CA VAL A 513 17.66 -0.47 21.82
C VAL A 513 18.57 -1.66 22.13
N LYS A 514 18.45 -2.22 23.32
CA LYS A 514 19.23 -3.39 23.71
C LYS A 514 18.87 -4.60 22.86
N GLU A 515 19.87 -5.33 22.40
CA GLU A 515 19.68 -6.46 21.49
C GLU A 515 18.84 -7.59 22.11
N ASP A 516 19.07 -7.92 23.37
CA ASP A 516 18.31 -8.93 24.10
C ASP A 516 16.83 -8.54 24.28
N VAL A 517 16.54 -7.23 24.43
CA VAL A 517 15.19 -6.68 24.49
C VAL A 517 14.49 -6.85 23.15
N GLN A 518 15.13 -6.47 22.06
CA GLN A 518 14.60 -6.67 20.71
C GLN A 518 14.33 -8.14 20.42
N GLN A 519 15.29 -9.02 20.73
CA GLN A 519 15.15 -10.46 20.51
C GLN A 519 14.00 -11.07 21.33
N ARG A 520 13.86 -10.70 22.61
CA ARG A 520 12.73 -11.14 23.46
C ARG A 520 11.39 -10.68 22.89
N HIS A 521 11.32 -9.41 22.44
CA HIS A 521 10.14 -8.85 21.81
C HIS A 521 9.75 -9.65 20.56
N ASN A 522 10.68 -9.86 19.64
CA ASN A 522 10.42 -10.55 18.38
C ASN A 522 10.05 -12.04 18.59
N ARG A 523 10.69 -12.76 19.51
CA ARG A 523 10.30 -14.13 19.85
C ARG A 523 8.86 -14.22 20.36
N ARG A 524 8.41 -13.27 21.21
CA ARG A 524 7.02 -13.21 21.70
C ARG A 524 6.05 -12.90 20.57
N LEU A 525 6.44 -11.99 19.70
CA LEU A 525 5.63 -11.56 18.56
C LEU A 525 5.40 -12.72 17.58
N GLN A 526 6.46 -13.43 17.17
CA GLN A 526 6.37 -14.58 16.26
C GLN A 526 5.54 -15.72 16.85
N LYS A 527 5.65 -16.01 18.16
CA LYS A 527 4.77 -16.99 18.84
C LYS A 527 3.29 -16.61 18.75
N ARG A 528 2.95 -15.32 18.73
CA ARG A 528 1.57 -14.85 18.54
C ARG A 528 1.16 -14.96 17.08
N LEU A 529 2.03 -14.58 16.14
CA LEU A 529 1.81 -14.64 14.69
C LEU A 529 1.52 -16.07 14.21
N ALA A 530 2.21 -17.07 14.74
CA ALA A 530 1.97 -18.48 14.43
C ALA A 530 0.53 -18.95 14.69
N LYS A 531 -0.22 -18.23 15.55
CA LYS A 531 -1.62 -18.53 15.89
C LYS A 531 -2.65 -17.75 15.08
N THR A 532 -2.20 -16.98 14.08
CA THR A 532 -3.07 -16.13 13.26
C THR A 532 -3.46 -16.79 11.95
N ASN A 533 -4.53 -16.28 11.33
CA ASN A 533 -4.95 -16.71 10.00
C ASN A 533 -3.89 -16.44 8.93
N TRP A 534 -3.00 -15.45 9.14
CA TRP A 534 -1.91 -15.13 8.21
C TRP A 534 -0.91 -16.26 8.03
N ASN A 535 -0.73 -17.09 9.05
CA ASN A 535 0.14 -18.27 9.05
C ASN A 535 -0.62 -19.59 8.84
N SER A 536 -1.85 -19.56 8.26
CA SER A 536 -2.68 -20.74 8.05
C SER A 536 -2.37 -21.53 6.77
N GLY A 537 -1.24 -21.28 6.12
CA GLY A 537 -0.72 -22.08 5.00
C GLY A 537 -0.92 -21.48 3.60
N CYS A 538 -1.58 -20.33 3.43
CA CYS A 538 -1.65 -19.68 2.12
C CYS A 538 -0.34 -18.92 1.80
N LYS A 539 0.05 -18.91 0.52
CA LYS A 539 1.12 -18.05 0.04
C LYS A 539 0.66 -16.59 -0.01
N SER A 540 1.26 -15.73 0.81
CA SER A 540 0.91 -14.32 0.96
C SER A 540 2.18 -13.47 1.00
N TRP A 541 2.13 -12.22 0.52
CA TRP A 541 3.21 -11.25 0.65
C TRP A 541 3.47 -10.80 2.12
N TYR A 542 2.65 -11.27 3.05
CA TYR A 542 2.89 -11.09 4.48
C TYR A 542 4.05 -11.91 5.01
N LEU A 543 4.38 -13.01 4.32
CA LEU A 543 5.37 -13.98 4.71
C LEU A 543 6.58 -13.92 3.77
N THR A 544 7.76 -14.20 4.32
CA THR A 544 8.95 -14.54 3.54
C THR A 544 8.80 -15.94 2.92
N GLU A 545 9.71 -16.34 2.07
CA GLU A 545 9.65 -17.65 1.39
C GLU A 545 9.69 -18.84 2.36
N ASP A 546 10.40 -18.69 3.47
CA ASP A 546 10.51 -19.65 4.58
C ASP A 546 9.36 -19.55 5.62
N GLY A 547 8.35 -18.69 5.36
CA GLY A 547 7.15 -18.57 6.20
C GLY A 547 7.27 -17.64 7.41
N PHE A 548 8.35 -16.87 7.52
CA PHE A 548 8.49 -15.86 8.56
C PHE A 548 7.58 -14.66 8.29
N ASN A 549 6.82 -14.21 9.29
CA ASN A 549 5.91 -13.06 9.15
C ASN A 549 6.60 -11.77 9.58
N ALA A 550 7.14 -11.04 8.62
CA ALA A 550 7.80 -9.76 8.85
C ALA A 550 6.85 -8.55 8.83
N THR A 551 5.57 -8.74 8.47
CA THR A 551 4.70 -7.64 8.07
C THR A 551 3.62 -7.29 9.09
N MET A 552 2.89 -8.30 9.60
CA MET A 552 1.63 -8.10 10.30
C MET A 552 1.78 -7.98 11.81
N PHE A 553 0.91 -7.17 12.45
CA PHE A 553 0.81 -7.09 13.91
C PHE A 553 -0.27 -8.06 14.42
N PRO A 554 0.06 -9.05 15.29
CA PRO A 554 -0.86 -10.10 15.73
C PRO A 554 -1.76 -9.66 16.89
N GLY A 555 -2.57 -8.63 16.70
CA GLY A 555 -3.43 -8.12 17.76
C GLY A 555 -4.33 -6.99 17.34
N PHE A 556 -5.12 -6.54 18.28
CA PHE A 556 -5.98 -5.37 18.16
C PHE A 556 -5.18 -4.08 17.99
N ALA A 557 -5.74 -3.10 17.29
CA ALA A 557 -5.14 -1.77 17.16
C ALA A 557 -4.97 -1.10 18.54
N THR A 558 -5.94 -1.30 19.44
CA THR A 558 -5.85 -0.84 20.85
C THR A 558 -4.66 -1.44 21.61
N GLN A 559 -4.31 -2.71 21.36
CA GLN A 559 -3.11 -3.31 21.94
C GLN A 559 -1.82 -2.66 21.41
N TYR A 560 -1.79 -2.38 20.10
CA TYR A 560 -0.68 -1.68 19.48
C TYR A 560 -0.52 -0.28 20.05
N GLN A 561 -1.60 0.48 20.15
CA GLN A 561 -1.60 1.83 20.74
C GLN A 561 -1.08 1.84 22.19
N ARG A 562 -1.52 0.88 23.02
CA ARG A 562 -1.05 0.75 24.40
C ARG A 562 0.45 0.43 24.46
N GLN A 563 0.93 -0.48 23.60
CA GLN A 563 2.35 -0.83 23.51
C GLN A 563 3.20 0.39 23.11
N MET A 564 2.72 1.21 22.17
CA MET A 564 3.41 2.39 21.66
C MET A 564 3.32 3.60 22.61
N ALA A 565 2.32 3.63 23.49
CA ALA A 565 2.20 4.69 24.51
C ALA A 565 3.33 4.67 25.53
N GLN A 566 3.97 3.53 25.74
CA GLN A 566 5.02 3.32 26.75
C GLN A 566 6.40 3.37 26.11
N PHE A 567 7.19 4.39 26.46
CA PHE A 567 8.60 4.51 26.12
C PHE A 567 9.42 4.16 27.36
N GLU A 568 9.95 2.93 27.39
CA GLU A 568 10.69 2.38 28.53
C GLU A 568 12.17 2.68 28.34
N GLU A 569 12.72 3.65 29.08
CA GLU A 569 14.15 4.02 28.98
C GLU A 569 15.08 2.84 29.32
N SER A 570 14.66 1.94 30.20
CA SER A 570 15.41 0.74 30.58
C SER A 570 15.65 -0.24 29.43
N ASP A 571 14.86 -0.14 28.35
CA ASP A 571 15.02 -0.96 27.15
C ASP A 571 16.16 -0.47 26.24
N TYR A 572 16.75 0.69 26.53
CA TYR A 572 17.77 1.33 25.71
C TYR A 572 19.10 1.44 26.41
N GLN A 573 20.16 1.54 25.61
CA GLN A 573 21.46 2.04 25.99
C GLN A 573 21.56 3.49 25.56
N ALA A 574 21.87 4.39 26.49
CA ALA A 574 22.07 5.81 26.23
C ALA A 574 23.54 6.17 26.45
N VAL A 575 24.15 6.82 25.46
CA VAL A 575 25.52 7.33 25.51
C VAL A 575 25.46 8.85 25.44
N PRO A 576 25.93 9.57 26.46
CA PRO A 576 26.04 11.04 26.43
C PRO A 576 26.95 11.55 25.28
N ALA A 577 26.71 12.81 24.84
CA ALA A 577 27.48 13.46 23.78
C ALA A 577 28.87 13.91 24.23
#